data_4e7c8518e37e6a7cc47b17590cd1a650
#
_entry.id   4e7c8518e37e6a7cc47b17590cd1a650
#
_cell.length_a   1.000
_cell.length_b   1.000
_cell.length_c   1.000
_cell.angle_alpha   90.00
_cell.angle_beta   90.00
_cell.angle_gamma   90.00
#
_symmetry.space_group_name_H-M   'P 1'
#
loop_
_entity.id
_entity.type
_entity.pdbx_description
1 polymer ?
#
loop_
_entity_poly.entity_id
_entity_poly.type
_entity_poly.pdbx_seq_one_letter_code
_entity_poly.pdbx_strand_id
1 'polypeptide(L)'
;EASSSRIVSKVVGKDNYRVEVDLDHLSAVCNCPYDLEGYCKHIVAVFMAVDREPEKVNSMIDECIQELEKMSSLLKNADPDELDDFFRRELGANAELRSRFLARFSAVGEGRSLSSYKDEIESRFEEAEDEHGLIYYDNNLDFESFQNLAEIYIQKNDLLEAAKIYQALTEKISERISERKLQRDRS
;
A
#
# COMPACT_ATOMS: atom_id res chain seq x y z
N GLU A 1 -0.09 -5.28 -12.68
CA GLU A 1 -0.09 -6.69 -13.09
C GLU A 1 0.12 -7.52 -11.83
N ALA A 2 -0.94 -8.22 -11.34
CA ALA A 2 -0.74 -9.29 -10.39
C ALA A 2 0.04 -10.36 -11.16
N SER A 3 1.34 -10.41 -10.96
CA SER A 3 2.15 -11.45 -11.58
C SER A 3 1.86 -12.74 -10.81
N SER A 4 1.66 -13.83 -11.54
CA SER A 4 1.48 -15.19 -11.00
C SER A 4 2.67 -15.67 -10.16
N SER A 5 3.69 -14.86 -10.04
CA SER A 5 4.97 -15.12 -9.38
C SER A 5 5.15 -14.39 -8.04
N ARG A 6 4.13 -13.69 -7.52
CA ARG A 6 4.23 -12.93 -6.27
C ARG A 6 3.31 -13.50 -5.19
N ILE A 7 3.89 -13.85 -4.04
CA ILE A 7 3.17 -14.32 -2.86
C ILE A 7 3.15 -13.19 -1.82
N VAL A 8 1.95 -12.79 -1.38
CA VAL A 8 1.77 -11.87 -0.27
C VAL A 8 1.17 -12.63 0.91
N SER A 9 1.84 -12.59 2.05
CA SER A 9 1.46 -13.34 3.25
C SER A 9 1.41 -12.44 4.47
N LYS A 10 0.44 -12.69 5.35
CA LYS A 10 0.36 -12.11 6.69
C LYS A 10 0.90 -13.09 7.70
N VAL A 11 1.99 -12.73 8.37
CA VAL A 11 2.59 -13.53 9.45
C VAL A 11 2.18 -12.95 10.79
N VAL A 12 1.47 -13.74 11.59
CA VAL A 12 1.01 -13.36 12.93
C VAL A 12 2.10 -13.73 13.95
N GLY A 13 2.65 -12.72 14.64
CA GLY A 13 3.65 -12.88 15.71
C GLY A 13 3.23 -12.05 16.92
N LYS A 14 4.16 -11.26 17.49
CA LYS A 14 3.83 -10.23 18.46
C LYS A 14 2.93 -9.17 17.82
N ASP A 15 3.20 -8.88 16.55
CA ASP A 15 2.45 -8.00 15.68
C ASP A 15 2.07 -8.74 14.40
N ASN A 16 1.30 -8.09 13.51
CA ASN A 16 1.01 -8.60 12.18
C ASN A 16 2.06 -8.06 11.21
N TYR A 17 2.76 -8.97 10.56
CA TYR A 17 3.80 -8.62 9.58
C TYR A 17 3.37 -9.02 8.18
N ARG A 18 3.58 -8.11 7.22
CA ARG A 18 3.36 -8.37 5.80
C ARG A 18 4.68 -8.85 5.19
N VAL A 19 4.64 -9.99 4.55
CA VAL A 19 5.76 -10.57 3.80
C VAL A 19 5.35 -10.67 2.34
N GLU A 20 6.17 -10.13 1.47
CA GLU A 20 6.03 -10.27 0.02
C GLU A 20 7.21 -11.06 -0.52
N VAL A 21 6.92 -12.07 -1.33
CA VAL A 21 7.91 -12.90 -2.01
C VAL A 21 7.70 -12.76 -3.51
N ASP A 22 8.74 -12.37 -4.21
CA ASP A 22 8.80 -12.34 -5.66
C ASP A 22 9.54 -13.58 -6.14
N LEU A 23 8.82 -14.47 -6.82
CA LEU A 23 9.36 -15.74 -7.30
C LEU A 23 10.17 -15.58 -8.60
N ASP A 24 9.92 -14.55 -9.39
CA ASP A 24 10.66 -14.27 -10.62
C ASP A 24 12.07 -13.76 -10.31
N HIS A 25 12.18 -12.89 -9.30
CA HIS A 25 13.45 -12.29 -8.89
C HIS A 25 14.09 -12.98 -7.68
N LEU A 26 13.46 -14.03 -7.15
CA LEU A 26 13.89 -14.76 -5.95
C LEU A 26 14.20 -13.81 -4.78
N SER A 27 13.37 -12.80 -4.60
CA SER A 27 13.51 -11.80 -3.55
C SER A 27 12.33 -11.82 -2.58
N ALA A 28 12.56 -11.39 -1.35
CA ALA A 28 11.52 -11.29 -0.35
C ALA A 28 11.70 -10.06 0.55
N VAL A 29 10.59 -9.40 0.89
CA VAL A 29 10.57 -8.22 1.75
C VAL A 29 9.58 -8.45 2.89
N CYS A 30 9.90 -7.90 4.07
CA CYS A 30 9.04 -7.93 5.24
C CYS A 30 9.01 -6.53 5.88
N ASN A 31 7.85 -6.09 6.35
CA ASN A 31 7.70 -4.81 7.04
C ASN A 31 8.11 -4.83 8.53
N CYS A 32 8.75 -5.90 9.01
CA CYS A 32 9.23 -5.96 10.39
C CYS A 32 10.49 -5.11 10.59
N PRO A 33 10.80 -4.69 11.85
CA PRO A 33 11.95 -3.84 12.15
C PRO A 33 13.31 -4.59 12.15
N TYR A 34 13.42 -5.69 11.41
CA TYR A 34 14.66 -6.46 11.27
C TYR A 34 15.56 -5.78 10.24
N ASP A 35 16.73 -5.32 10.67
CA ASP A 35 17.70 -4.52 9.92
C ASP A 35 19.04 -5.22 9.68
N LEU A 36 19.15 -6.50 10.04
CA LEU A 36 20.37 -7.29 9.84
C LEU A 36 20.39 -7.90 8.43
N GLU A 37 21.59 -8.25 7.95
CA GLU A 37 21.76 -8.95 6.69
C GLU A 37 21.02 -10.29 6.68
N GLY A 38 20.37 -10.60 5.55
CA GLY A 38 19.63 -11.84 5.31
C GLY A 38 18.12 -11.73 5.55
N TYR A 39 17.47 -12.90 5.61
CA TYR A 39 16.02 -12.96 5.77
C TYR A 39 15.62 -12.96 7.24
N CYS A 40 14.64 -12.15 7.60
CA CYS A 40 14.04 -12.18 8.94
C CYS A 40 13.24 -13.49 9.15
N LYS A 41 12.97 -13.82 10.41
CA LYS A 41 12.18 -15.01 10.78
C LYS A 41 10.81 -15.11 10.11
N HIS A 42 10.19 -13.99 9.76
CA HIS A 42 8.88 -13.95 9.12
C HIS A 42 8.97 -14.39 7.66
N ILE A 43 9.99 -13.94 6.93
CA ILE A 43 10.27 -14.41 5.57
C ILE A 43 10.56 -15.91 5.57
N VAL A 44 11.40 -16.37 6.50
CA VAL A 44 11.70 -17.80 6.66
C VAL A 44 10.44 -18.61 6.96
N ALA A 45 9.54 -18.09 7.80
CA ALA A 45 8.28 -18.77 8.10
C ALA A 45 7.39 -18.92 6.86
N VAL A 46 7.34 -17.91 5.97
CA VAL A 46 6.60 -18.00 4.70
C VAL A 46 7.23 -19.06 3.79
N PHE A 47 8.56 -19.07 3.62
CA PHE A 47 9.24 -20.08 2.82
C PHE A 47 8.99 -21.51 3.36
N MET A 48 9.03 -21.69 4.67
CA MET A 48 8.71 -22.99 5.28
C MET A 48 7.25 -23.39 5.08
N ALA A 49 6.32 -22.45 5.07
CA ALA A 49 4.91 -22.74 4.80
C ALA A 49 4.69 -23.17 3.34
N VAL A 50 5.33 -22.48 2.39
CA VAL A 50 5.30 -22.83 0.96
C VAL A 50 5.90 -24.22 0.72
N ASP A 51 7.04 -24.51 1.35
CA ASP A 51 7.71 -25.81 1.22
C ASP A 51 6.89 -26.96 1.81
N ARG A 52 6.14 -26.73 2.89
CA ARG A 52 5.29 -27.74 3.53
C ARG A 52 4.00 -28.04 2.79
N GLU A 53 3.40 -27.06 2.14
CA GLU A 53 2.10 -27.16 1.50
C GLU A 53 2.13 -26.60 0.04
N PRO A 54 3.02 -27.11 -0.83
CA PRO A 54 3.20 -26.56 -2.18
C PRO A 54 1.93 -26.68 -3.02
N GLU A 55 1.18 -27.77 -2.87
CA GLU A 55 -0.09 -27.99 -3.63
C GLU A 55 -1.15 -26.96 -3.25
N LYS A 56 -1.24 -26.59 -1.98
CA LYS A 56 -2.17 -25.55 -1.53
C LYS A 56 -1.80 -24.17 -2.09
N VAL A 57 -0.52 -23.84 -2.09
CA VAL A 57 -0.04 -22.58 -2.69
C VAL A 57 -0.32 -22.54 -4.19
N ASN A 58 -0.07 -23.64 -4.90
CA ASN A 58 -0.37 -23.75 -6.33
C ASN A 58 -1.88 -23.61 -6.60
N SER A 59 -2.74 -24.26 -5.80
CA SER A 59 -4.20 -24.10 -5.93
C SER A 59 -4.65 -22.65 -5.74
N MET A 60 -4.09 -21.91 -4.76
CA MET A 60 -4.39 -20.49 -4.58
C MET A 60 -3.91 -19.63 -5.74
N ILE A 61 -2.77 -19.96 -6.35
CA ILE A 61 -2.26 -19.27 -7.54
C ILE A 61 -3.20 -19.52 -8.73
N ASP A 62 -3.59 -20.78 -8.95
CA ASP A 62 -4.48 -21.16 -10.04
C ASP A 62 -5.86 -20.49 -9.92
N GLU A 63 -6.43 -20.43 -8.71
CA GLU A 63 -7.67 -19.71 -8.43
C GLU A 63 -7.54 -18.22 -8.78
N CYS A 64 -6.45 -17.58 -8.35
CA CYS A 64 -6.17 -16.18 -8.66
C CYS A 64 -6.04 -15.93 -10.18
N ILE A 65 -5.34 -16.81 -10.91
CA ILE A 65 -5.20 -16.74 -12.37
C ILE A 65 -6.57 -16.84 -13.05
N GLN A 66 -7.39 -17.83 -12.66
CA GLN A 66 -8.74 -18.01 -13.21
C GLN A 66 -9.63 -16.77 -12.97
N GLU A 67 -9.54 -16.16 -11.78
CA GLU A 67 -10.28 -14.94 -11.46
C GLU A 67 -9.84 -13.76 -12.33
N LEU A 68 -8.54 -13.58 -12.53
CA LEU A 68 -7.98 -12.55 -13.43
C LEU A 68 -8.37 -12.76 -14.88
N GLU A 69 -8.36 -14.00 -15.38
CA GLU A 69 -8.81 -14.34 -16.73
C GLU A 69 -10.30 -14.04 -16.91
N LYS A 70 -11.12 -14.39 -15.91
CA LYS A 70 -12.55 -14.07 -15.90
C LYS A 70 -12.76 -12.55 -15.93
N MET A 71 -12.07 -11.79 -15.09
CA MET A 71 -12.14 -10.32 -15.10
C MET A 71 -11.72 -9.74 -16.46
N SER A 72 -10.62 -10.23 -17.03
CA SER A 72 -10.15 -9.80 -18.34
C SER A 72 -11.18 -10.07 -19.44
N SER A 73 -11.86 -11.21 -19.38
CA SER A 73 -12.93 -11.57 -20.31
C SER A 73 -14.14 -10.65 -20.14
N LEU A 74 -14.55 -10.35 -18.90
CA LEU A 74 -15.66 -9.44 -18.62
C LEU A 74 -15.36 -8.03 -19.13
N LEU A 75 -14.16 -7.50 -18.87
CA LEU A 75 -13.75 -6.18 -19.35
C LEU A 75 -13.75 -6.07 -20.88
N LYS A 76 -13.35 -7.14 -21.59
CA LYS A 76 -13.35 -7.16 -23.07
C LYS A 76 -14.74 -7.20 -23.69
N ASN A 77 -15.71 -7.77 -22.98
CA ASN A 77 -17.08 -7.98 -23.47
C ASN A 77 -18.10 -7.03 -22.86
N ALA A 78 -17.70 -6.19 -21.89
CA ALA A 78 -18.58 -5.20 -21.28
C ALA A 78 -18.96 -4.12 -22.29
N ASP A 79 -20.18 -3.61 -22.17
CA ASP A 79 -20.61 -2.41 -22.90
C ASP A 79 -19.76 -1.22 -22.47
N PRO A 80 -19.19 -0.44 -23.40
CA PRO A 80 -18.32 0.69 -23.05
C PRO A 80 -19.02 1.76 -22.20
N ASP A 81 -20.30 2.03 -22.42
CA ASP A 81 -21.05 3.05 -21.69
C ASP A 81 -21.34 2.56 -20.26
N GLU A 82 -21.70 1.28 -20.09
CA GLU A 82 -21.89 0.67 -18.76
C GLU A 82 -20.57 0.65 -17.97
N LEU A 83 -19.45 0.40 -18.65
CA LEU A 83 -18.12 0.39 -18.04
C LEU A 83 -17.69 1.79 -17.59
N ASP A 84 -17.94 2.83 -18.43
CA ASP A 84 -17.65 4.22 -18.07
C ASP A 84 -18.51 4.66 -16.87
N ASP A 85 -19.80 4.35 -16.85
CA ASP A 85 -20.69 4.64 -15.72
C ASP A 85 -20.27 3.92 -14.44
N PHE A 86 -19.80 2.69 -14.54
CA PHE A 86 -19.23 1.93 -13.40
C PHE A 86 -17.99 2.64 -12.86
N PHE A 87 -17.02 2.95 -13.72
CA PHE A 87 -15.79 3.62 -13.29
C PHE A 87 -16.05 5.00 -12.70
N ARG A 88 -16.95 5.80 -13.28
CA ARG A 88 -17.30 7.12 -12.71
C ARG A 88 -17.87 7.01 -11.30
N ARG A 89 -18.73 6.03 -11.04
CA ARG A 89 -19.27 5.78 -9.69
C ARG A 89 -18.18 5.35 -8.72
N GLU A 90 -17.35 4.36 -9.10
CA GLU A 90 -16.30 3.84 -8.23
C GLU A 90 -15.24 4.91 -7.93
N LEU A 91 -14.81 5.67 -8.93
CA LEU A 91 -13.87 6.79 -8.74
C LEU A 91 -14.49 7.94 -7.92
N GLY A 92 -15.81 8.14 -8.01
CA GLY A 92 -16.51 9.10 -7.18
C GLY A 92 -16.57 8.70 -5.71
N ALA A 93 -16.82 7.42 -5.45
CA ALA A 93 -17.00 6.88 -4.11
C ALA A 93 -15.68 6.59 -3.37
N ASN A 94 -14.62 6.22 -4.09
CA ASN A 94 -13.35 5.79 -3.53
C ASN A 94 -12.23 6.80 -3.83
N ALA A 95 -11.83 7.57 -2.82
CA ALA A 95 -10.81 8.61 -2.96
C ALA A 95 -9.42 8.03 -3.28
N GLU A 96 -9.07 6.87 -2.72
CA GLU A 96 -7.79 6.20 -2.98
C GLU A 96 -7.72 5.70 -4.43
N LEU A 97 -8.77 4.99 -4.88
CA LEU A 97 -8.86 4.54 -6.27
C LEU A 97 -8.78 5.71 -7.25
N ARG A 98 -9.48 6.80 -6.96
CA ARG A 98 -9.43 8.04 -7.75
C ARG A 98 -8.01 8.62 -7.81
N SER A 99 -7.31 8.70 -6.68
CA SER A 99 -5.94 9.21 -6.62
C SER A 99 -4.97 8.36 -7.45
N ARG A 100 -5.07 7.04 -7.35
CA ARG A 100 -4.28 6.08 -8.15
C ARG A 100 -4.60 6.20 -9.65
N PHE A 101 -5.88 6.34 -10.00
CA PHE A 101 -6.31 6.52 -11.38
C PHE A 101 -5.75 7.83 -11.97
N LEU A 102 -5.88 8.94 -11.26
CA LEU A 102 -5.33 10.22 -11.68
C LEU A 102 -3.79 10.16 -11.81
N ALA A 103 -3.09 9.59 -10.84
CA ALA A 103 -1.64 9.41 -10.93
C ALA A 103 -1.23 8.61 -12.18
N ARG A 104 -1.99 7.58 -12.52
CA ARG A 104 -1.67 6.72 -13.67
C ARG A 104 -1.93 7.40 -15.02
N PHE A 105 -3.03 8.15 -15.15
CA PHE A 105 -3.57 8.61 -16.43
C PHE A 105 -3.43 10.11 -16.70
N SER A 106 -3.16 10.97 -15.68
CA SER A 106 -2.86 12.38 -15.88
C SER A 106 -1.52 12.58 -16.61
N ALA A 107 -1.32 13.74 -17.21
CA ALA A 107 -0.01 14.09 -17.78
C ALA A 107 1.06 14.25 -16.69
N VAL A 108 2.33 14.09 -17.06
CA VAL A 108 3.47 14.34 -16.15
C VAL A 108 3.45 15.80 -15.73
N GLY A 109 3.57 16.06 -14.41
CA GLY A 109 3.51 17.40 -13.84
C GLY A 109 2.11 17.93 -13.51
N GLU A 110 1.05 17.20 -13.82
CA GLU A 110 -0.33 17.51 -13.42
C GLU A 110 -0.69 16.90 -12.06
N GLY A 111 0.25 16.93 -11.13
CA GLY A 111 0.07 16.39 -9.79
C GLY A 111 -0.59 17.36 -8.83
N ARG A 112 -0.78 16.89 -7.59
CA ARG A 112 -1.36 17.66 -6.49
C ARG A 112 -0.33 18.57 -5.83
N SER A 113 -0.79 19.56 -5.08
CA SER A 113 0.11 20.39 -4.27
C SER A 113 0.68 19.61 -3.08
N LEU A 114 1.86 20.00 -2.60
CA LEU A 114 2.46 19.44 -1.37
C LEU A 114 1.50 19.62 -0.17
N SER A 115 0.82 20.77 -0.07
CA SER A 115 -0.16 21.01 1.00
C SER A 115 -1.30 20.02 0.97
N SER A 116 -1.83 19.68 -0.21
CA SER A 116 -2.92 18.71 -0.33
C SER A 116 -2.54 17.31 0.15
N TYR A 117 -1.30 16.88 -0.05
CA TYR A 117 -0.81 15.63 0.52
C TYR A 117 -0.66 15.72 2.04
N LYS A 118 -0.18 16.85 2.56
CA LYS A 118 -0.06 17.07 4.01
C LYS A 118 -1.42 17.05 4.69
N ASP A 119 -2.43 17.69 4.10
CA ASP A 119 -3.79 17.73 4.64
C ASP A 119 -4.40 16.33 4.71
N GLU A 120 -4.19 15.51 3.67
CA GLU A 120 -4.68 14.13 3.65
C GLU A 120 -3.95 13.23 4.66
N ILE A 121 -2.64 13.40 4.82
CA ILE A 121 -1.86 12.69 5.85
C ILE A 121 -2.31 13.10 7.26
N GLU A 122 -2.58 14.41 7.47
CA GLU A 122 -3.10 14.90 8.73
C GLU A 122 -4.45 14.28 9.07
N SER A 123 -5.38 14.20 8.10
CA SER A 123 -6.67 13.52 8.30
C SER A 123 -6.51 12.07 8.72
N ARG A 124 -5.48 11.34 8.22
CA ARG A 124 -5.19 9.98 8.66
C ARG A 124 -4.75 9.90 10.12
N PHE A 125 -3.98 10.88 10.59
CA PHE A 125 -3.62 10.98 12.00
C PHE A 125 -4.85 11.26 12.86
N GLU A 126 -5.70 12.22 12.44
CA GLU A 126 -6.94 12.58 13.16
C GLU A 126 -7.91 11.40 13.23
N GLU A 127 -8.06 10.61 12.15
CA GLU A 127 -8.89 9.40 12.13
C GLU A 127 -8.36 8.29 13.06
N ALA A 128 -7.06 8.24 13.30
CA ALA A 128 -6.42 7.24 14.15
C ALA A 128 -6.34 7.67 15.62
N GLU A 129 -6.60 8.94 15.94
CA GLU A 129 -6.60 9.47 17.31
C GLU A 129 -7.90 9.10 18.04
N ASP A 130 -7.78 8.80 19.33
CA ASP A 130 -8.94 8.65 20.22
C ASP A 130 -9.45 10.02 20.72
N GLU A 131 -10.48 9.99 21.58
CA GLU A 131 -11.05 11.20 22.21
C GLU A 131 -10.05 12.02 23.06
N HIS A 132 -8.88 11.46 23.35
CA HIS A 132 -7.78 12.11 24.10
C HIS A 132 -6.61 12.50 23.20
N GLY A 133 -6.73 12.36 21.87
CA GLY A 133 -5.67 12.63 20.89
C GLY A 133 -4.52 11.61 20.94
N LEU A 134 -4.80 10.39 21.42
CA LEU A 134 -3.80 9.33 21.49
C LEU A 134 -3.99 8.35 20.33
N ILE A 135 -2.88 7.98 19.69
CA ILE A 135 -2.85 6.91 18.71
C ILE A 135 -2.32 5.66 19.40
N TYR A 136 -3.17 4.65 19.52
CA TYR A 136 -2.77 3.35 20.06
C TYR A 136 -2.08 2.52 19.00
N TYR A 137 -1.25 1.58 19.46
CA TYR A 137 -0.41 0.73 18.60
C TYR A 137 -1.23 -0.20 17.67
N ASP A 138 -2.44 -0.51 18.03
CA ASP A 138 -3.40 -1.31 17.29
C ASP A 138 -4.33 -0.50 16.36
N ASN A 139 -4.33 0.82 16.47
CA ASN A 139 -4.93 1.70 15.48
C ASN A 139 -4.02 1.71 14.25
N ASN A 140 -4.42 1.02 13.22
CA ASN A 140 -3.68 0.77 11.97
C ASN A 140 -3.40 2.09 11.24
N LEU A 141 -2.43 2.87 11.75
CA LEU A 141 -1.94 4.04 11.04
C LEU A 141 -1.11 3.56 9.85
N ASP A 142 -1.77 3.40 8.72
CA ASP A 142 -1.20 2.86 7.50
C ASP A 142 -1.01 3.95 6.45
N PHE A 143 0.22 4.13 6.01
CA PHE A 143 0.60 5.03 4.93
C PHE A 143 0.92 4.29 3.62
N GLU A 144 0.58 3.00 3.53
CA GLU A 144 0.85 2.18 2.34
C GLU A 144 0.22 2.78 1.09
N SER A 145 -0.98 3.37 1.21
CA SER A 145 -1.66 4.03 0.10
C SER A 145 -0.82 5.18 -0.52
N PHE A 146 -0.12 5.95 0.30
CA PHE A 146 0.77 7.02 -0.17
C PHE A 146 2.05 6.46 -0.81
N GLN A 147 2.61 5.38 -0.27
CA GLN A 147 3.77 4.72 -0.86
C GLN A 147 3.42 4.13 -2.23
N ASN A 148 2.31 3.42 -2.33
CA ASN A 148 1.81 2.87 -3.59
C ASN A 148 1.55 3.99 -4.62
N LEU A 149 1.03 5.14 -4.19
CA LEU A 149 0.83 6.30 -5.06
C LEU A 149 2.16 6.88 -5.56
N ALA A 150 3.15 7.01 -4.67
CA ALA A 150 4.49 7.47 -5.05
C ALA A 150 5.16 6.51 -6.04
N GLU A 151 5.02 5.20 -5.86
CA GLU A 151 5.54 4.20 -6.81
C GLU A 151 4.93 4.34 -8.21
N ILE A 152 3.62 4.63 -8.32
CA ILE A 152 2.98 4.90 -9.63
C ILE A 152 3.65 6.10 -10.32
N TYR A 153 3.94 7.17 -9.60
CA TYR A 153 4.63 8.33 -10.15
C TYR A 153 6.09 8.03 -10.53
N ILE A 154 6.80 7.22 -9.73
CA ILE A 154 8.16 6.75 -10.06
C ILE A 154 8.15 5.95 -11.37
N GLN A 155 7.24 4.99 -11.51
CA GLN A 155 7.10 4.18 -12.73
C GLN A 155 6.77 5.03 -13.97
N LYS A 156 6.10 6.15 -13.78
CA LYS A 156 5.76 7.13 -14.80
C LYS A 156 6.90 8.12 -15.08
N ASN A 157 8.01 8.03 -14.34
CA ASN A 157 9.14 8.97 -14.35
C ASN A 157 8.74 10.41 -13.92
N ASP A 158 7.67 10.55 -13.13
CA ASP A 158 7.28 11.81 -12.49
C ASP A 158 7.87 11.88 -11.07
N LEU A 159 9.20 12.01 -11.02
CA LEU A 159 9.95 11.98 -9.76
C LEU A 159 9.64 13.16 -8.86
N LEU A 160 9.21 14.29 -9.44
CA LEU A 160 8.85 15.47 -8.65
C LEU A 160 7.58 15.21 -7.83
N GLU A 161 6.59 14.55 -8.42
CA GLU A 161 5.34 14.25 -7.74
C GLU A 161 5.56 13.18 -6.65
N ALA A 162 6.34 12.14 -6.96
CA ALA A 162 6.76 11.15 -5.96
C ALA A 162 7.50 11.79 -4.78
N ALA A 163 8.42 12.73 -5.06
CA ALA A 163 9.16 13.45 -4.02
C ALA A 163 8.25 14.29 -3.11
N LYS A 164 7.20 14.94 -3.64
CA LYS A 164 6.23 15.68 -2.83
C LYS A 164 5.52 14.78 -1.82
N ILE A 165 5.14 13.55 -2.22
CA ILE A 165 4.48 12.57 -1.34
C ILE A 165 5.41 12.19 -0.19
N TYR A 166 6.64 11.79 -0.49
CA TYR A 166 7.62 11.43 0.55
C TYR A 166 8.00 12.61 1.44
N GLN A 167 8.08 13.82 0.89
CA GLN A 167 8.29 15.03 1.66
C GLN A 167 7.14 15.28 2.64
N ALA A 168 5.89 15.20 2.17
CA ALA A 168 4.71 15.37 3.00
C ALA A 168 4.66 14.36 4.15
N LEU A 169 4.92 13.08 3.86
CA LEU A 169 5.00 12.03 4.88
C LEU A 169 6.08 12.34 5.93
N THR A 170 7.30 12.67 5.46
CA THR A 170 8.43 12.94 6.37
C THR A 170 8.15 14.14 7.27
N GLU A 171 7.65 15.24 6.73
CA GLU A 171 7.36 16.45 7.48
C GLU A 171 6.26 16.21 8.51
N LYS A 172 5.12 15.60 8.10
CA LYS A 172 4.00 15.35 9.00
C LYS A 172 4.32 14.36 10.13
N ILE A 173 5.00 13.27 9.82
CA ILE A 173 5.46 12.30 10.82
C ILE A 173 6.43 12.97 11.81
N SER A 174 7.36 13.81 11.32
CA SER A 174 8.32 14.53 12.16
C SER A 174 7.65 15.56 13.06
N GLU A 175 6.65 16.30 12.56
CA GLU A 175 5.83 17.23 13.34
C GLU A 175 5.14 16.50 14.49
N ARG A 176 4.44 15.41 14.23
CA ARG A 176 3.72 14.63 15.24
C ARG A 176 4.65 14.01 16.31
N ILE A 177 5.82 13.52 15.91
CA ILE A 177 6.83 13.01 16.85
C ILE A 177 7.32 14.14 17.78
N SER A 178 7.54 15.35 17.23
CA SER A 178 8.04 16.51 17.98
C SER A 178 7.00 17.03 18.98
N GLU A 179 5.74 17.11 18.60
CA GLU A 179 4.64 17.51 19.46
C GLU A 179 4.48 16.57 20.67
N ARG A 180 4.57 15.27 20.46
CA ARG A 180 4.50 14.27 21.54
C ARG A 180 5.68 14.34 22.52
N LYS A 181 6.88 14.65 22.03
CA LYS A 181 8.03 14.88 22.92
C LYS A 181 7.79 16.07 23.83
N LEU A 182 7.29 17.19 23.28
CA LEU A 182 7.00 18.41 24.03
C LEU A 182 5.89 18.23 25.10
N GLN A 183 4.91 17.34 24.83
CA GLN A 183 3.86 17.00 25.81
C GLN A 183 4.42 16.17 26.97
N ARG A 184 5.32 15.22 26.70
CA ARG A 184 5.98 14.41 27.73
C ARG A 184 6.85 15.22 28.68
N ASP A 185 7.53 16.25 28.18
CA ASP A 185 8.44 17.08 28.97
C ASP A 185 7.69 18.09 29.85
N ARG A 186 6.37 18.25 29.68
CA ARG A 186 5.49 19.13 30.45
C ARG A 186 4.63 18.42 31.50
N SER A 187 4.64 17.07 31.51
CA SER A 187 3.90 16.21 32.46
C SER A 187 4.82 15.72 33.58
#